data_1707f165c495924a11d005a4a32ef5ee
#
_entry.id   1707f165c495924a11d005a4a32ef5ee
#
_cell.length_a   1.000
_cell.length_b   1.000
_cell.length_c   1.000
_cell.angle_alpha   90.00
_cell.angle_beta   90.00
_cell.angle_gamma   90.00
#
_symmetry.space_group_name_H-M   'P 1'
#
loop_
_entity.id
_entity.type
_entity.pdbx_description
1 polymer ?
#
loop_
_entity_poly.entity_id
_entity_poly.type
_entity_poly.pdbx_seq_one_letter_code
_entity_poly.pdbx_strand_id
1 'polypeptide(L)'
;MKSLLLAACAAANLVAMAAAAALPPAVAAAVADKGRDADRDADTRRHPGEVIAFSGVKPGDKVVDLIPGSGYFTKIFSKAVGPKGHVYMIWPEEYAKEAQPDPVKNAELAKTGYPNTSVIQQPGAAFATPEPVDLVFTVQNYHDYPDKFMGKIDPMVLNRAVYKSLKPGGTFLVVDHVAEAGSGMRDTDTLHRIDPAIVKKQVTDAGFVFAGESDVLRNPADDHKKVVFDKAIRGHTDQFIYKFTKPKK
;
A
#
# COMPACT_ATOMS: atom_id res chain seq x y z
N MET A 1 -12.10 55.94 44.89
CA MET A 1 -11.15 55.41 43.89
C MET A 1 -11.02 53.91 44.12
N LYS A 2 -11.65 53.12 43.25
CA LYS A 2 -11.61 51.64 43.32
C LYS A 2 -10.74 51.11 42.19
N SER A 3 -9.57 50.54 42.52
CA SER A 3 -8.64 49.93 41.56
C SER A 3 -9.13 48.53 41.18
N LEU A 4 -9.45 48.30 39.90
CA LEU A 4 -9.68 46.99 39.32
C LEU A 4 -8.33 46.38 38.97
N LEU A 5 -7.99 45.23 39.58
CA LEU A 5 -6.91 44.35 39.14
C LEU A 5 -7.46 43.42 38.05
N LEU A 6 -6.98 43.55 36.81
CA LEU A 6 -7.18 42.55 35.77
C LEU A 6 -6.15 41.42 35.95
N ALA A 7 -6.65 40.22 36.24
CA ALA A 7 -5.84 39.02 36.21
C ALA A 7 -5.88 38.44 34.75
N ALA A 8 -4.75 38.48 34.06
CA ALA A 8 -4.58 37.84 32.76
C ALA A 8 -4.24 36.37 32.97
N CYS A 9 -5.19 35.47 32.65
CA CYS A 9 -4.92 34.03 32.57
C CYS A 9 -4.24 33.72 31.25
N ALA A 10 -2.95 33.46 31.28
CA ALA A 10 -2.22 32.91 30.12
C ALA A 10 -2.52 31.41 30.03
N ALA A 11 -3.33 31.00 29.05
CA ALA A 11 -3.53 29.60 28.73
C ALA A 11 -2.31 29.10 27.95
N ALA A 12 -1.47 28.31 28.56
CA ALA A 12 -0.37 27.62 27.91
C ALA A 12 -0.96 26.42 27.12
N ASN A 13 -1.01 26.51 25.80
CA ASN A 13 -1.31 25.38 24.92
C ASN A 13 -0.11 24.43 24.90
N LEU A 14 -0.16 23.36 25.67
CA LEU A 14 0.73 22.22 25.51
C LEU A 14 0.33 21.49 24.22
N VAL A 15 1.07 21.73 23.14
CA VAL A 15 1.05 20.86 21.96
C VAL A 15 1.80 19.59 22.36
N ALA A 16 1.07 18.54 22.69
CA ALA A 16 1.66 17.21 22.87
C ALA A 16 2.14 16.73 21.50
N MET A 17 3.44 16.79 21.24
CA MET A 17 4.06 16.06 20.14
C MET A 17 3.87 14.56 20.41
N ALA A 18 2.97 13.92 19.67
CA ALA A 18 2.89 12.48 19.69
C ALA A 18 4.24 11.91 19.23
N ALA A 19 4.95 11.26 20.15
CA ALA A 19 6.17 10.55 19.80
C ALA A 19 5.81 9.49 18.74
N ALA A 20 6.52 9.47 17.59
CA ALA A 20 6.33 8.44 16.58
C ALA A 20 6.51 7.07 17.27
N ALA A 21 5.50 6.21 17.17
CA ALA A 21 5.57 4.89 17.77
C ALA A 21 6.73 4.11 17.14
N ALA A 22 7.55 3.46 17.97
CA ALA A 22 8.66 2.67 17.49
C ALA A 22 8.15 1.56 16.55
N LEU A 23 8.86 1.33 15.44
CA LEU A 23 8.51 0.26 14.51
C LEU A 23 8.58 -1.11 15.20
N PRO A 24 7.68 -2.05 14.84
CA PRO A 24 7.79 -3.43 15.30
C PRO A 24 9.20 -3.98 14.97
N PRO A 25 9.86 -4.71 15.89
CA PRO A 25 11.26 -5.13 15.70
C PRO A 25 11.52 -5.89 14.39
N ALA A 26 10.60 -6.77 13.97
CA ALA A 26 10.72 -7.49 12.71
C ALA A 26 10.68 -6.54 11.49
N VAL A 27 9.83 -5.50 11.53
CA VAL A 27 9.75 -4.49 10.47
C VAL A 27 11.01 -3.63 10.45
N ALA A 28 11.48 -3.16 11.61
CA ALA A 28 12.70 -2.37 11.71
C ALA A 28 13.92 -3.13 11.15
N ALA A 29 14.07 -4.41 11.52
CA ALA A 29 15.12 -5.27 11.01
C ALA A 29 15.00 -5.50 9.49
N ALA A 30 13.79 -5.69 8.97
CA ALA A 30 13.53 -5.89 7.55
C ALA A 30 13.86 -4.64 6.71
N VAL A 31 13.51 -3.45 7.20
CA VAL A 31 13.88 -2.18 6.56
C VAL A 31 15.40 -1.99 6.56
N ALA A 32 16.08 -2.38 7.63
CA ALA A 32 17.54 -2.26 7.76
C ALA A 32 18.34 -3.36 7.02
N ASP A 33 17.68 -4.31 6.36
CA ASP A 33 18.34 -5.42 5.67
C ASP A 33 19.34 -4.93 4.59
N LYS A 34 20.59 -5.42 4.64
CA LYS A 34 21.64 -5.02 3.70
C LYS A 34 21.38 -5.44 2.26
N GLY A 35 20.57 -6.49 2.04
CA GLY A 35 20.15 -6.91 0.71
C GLY A 35 19.31 -5.86 -0.03
N ARG A 36 18.91 -4.78 0.67
CA ARG A 36 18.15 -3.64 0.14
C ARG A 36 18.96 -2.38 -0.11
N ASP A 37 20.29 -2.43 0.01
CA ASP A 37 21.10 -1.21 -0.07
C ASP A 37 20.87 -0.43 -1.38
N ALA A 38 20.64 -1.13 -2.50
CA ALA A 38 20.28 -0.49 -3.78
C ALA A 38 18.89 0.18 -3.80
N ASP A 39 18.01 -0.13 -2.85
CA ASP A 39 16.64 0.40 -2.78
C ASP A 39 16.52 1.59 -1.81
N ARG A 40 17.55 1.88 -1.01
CA ARG A 40 17.48 2.84 0.11
C ARG A 40 17.18 4.27 -0.29
N ASP A 41 17.58 4.68 -1.48
CA ASP A 41 17.28 6.02 -2.00
C ASP A 41 15.77 6.27 -2.10
N ALA A 42 14.97 5.20 -2.19
CA ALA A 42 13.53 5.30 -2.22
C ALA A 42 12.89 5.39 -0.82
N ASP A 43 13.61 5.04 0.24
CA ASP A 43 13.04 4.91 1.60
C ASP A 43 12.51 6.25 2.12
N THR A 44 13.21 7.37 1.86
CA THR A 44 12.80 8.70 2.31
C THR A 44 11.43 9.12 1.76
N ARG A 45 11.09 8.72 0.54
CA ARG A 45 9.81 9.07 -0.11
C ARG A 45 8.74 7.99 0.03
N ARG A 46 9.11 6.74 0.33
CA ARG A 46 8.19 5.60 0.43
C ARG A 46 7.82 5.24 1.87
N HIS A 47 8.55 5.75 2.85
CA HIS A 47 8.32 5.51 4.29
C HIS A 47 8.04 4.03 4.60
N PRO A 48 8.90 3.08 4.15
CA PRO A 48 8.55 1.65 4.15
C PRO A 48 8.30 1.10 5.55
N GLY A 49 8.99 1.62 6.56
CA GLY A 49 8.81 1.20 7.94
C GLY A 49 7.39 1.46 8.43
N GLU A 50 6.91 2.67 8.24
CA GLU A 50 5.59 3.13 8.69
C GLU A 50 4.47 2.45 7.89
N VAL A 51 4.63 2.33 6.56
CA VAL A 51 3.66 1.65 5.68
C VAL A 51 3.51 0.19 6.06
N ILE A 52 4.63 -0.53 6.22
CA ILE A 52 4.62 -1.95 6.59
C ILE A 52 4.13 -2.16 8.03
N ALA A 53 4.52 -1.30 8.99
CA ALA A 53 4.01 -1.36 10.34
C ALA A 53 2.49 -1.15 10.39
N PHE A 54 1.97 -0.20 9.60
CA PHE A 54 0.54 0.06 9.51
C PHE A 54 -0.24 -1.14 8.92
N SER A 55 0.36 -1.95 8.04
CA SER A 55 -0.27 -3.17 7.54
C SER A 55 -0.63 -4.15 8.66
N GLY A 56 0.15 -4.15 9.74
CA GLY A 56 0.01 -5.06 10.86
C GLY A 56 0.61 -6.45 10.61
N VAL A 57 1.47 -6.58 9.59
CA VAL A 57 2.16 -7.84 9.25
C VAL A 57 2.97 -8.37 10.44
N LYS A 58 3.01 -9.70 10.56
CA LYS A 58 3.68 -10.43 11.66
C LYS A 58 4.58 -11.52 11.11
N PRO A 59 5.59 -11.96 11.89
CA PRO A 59 6.34 -13.17 11.58
C PRO A 59 5.42 -14.38 11.39
N GLY A 60 5.64 -15.12 10.30
CA GLY A 60 4.85 -16.28 9.90
C GLY A 60 3.67 -15.99 8.97
N ASP A 61 3.32 -14.72 8.74
CA ASP A 61 2.21 -14.35 7.87
C ASP A 61 2.46 -14.76 6.40
N LYS A 62 1.36 -15.03 5.69
CA LYS A 62 1.30 -15.18 4.25
C LYS A 62 0.84 -13.85 3.64
N VAL A 63 1.66 -13.28 2.81
CA VAL A 63 1.47 -11.94 2.23
C VAL A 63 1.36 -12.04 0.72
N VAL A 64 0.44 -11.30 0.13
CA VAL A 64 0.44 -11.00 -1.30
C VAL A 64 0.99 -9.59 -1.50
N ASP A 65 2.02 -9.46 -2.32
CA ASP A 65 2.46 -8.20 -2.91
C ASP A 65 1.93 -8.17 -4.35
N LEU A 66 0.81 -7.45 -4.54
CA LEU A 66 0.09 -7.39 -5.81
C LEU A 66 0.70 -6.31 -6.69
N ILE A 67 1.21 -6.73 -7.85
CA ILE A 67 1.97 -5.90 -8.79
C ILE A 67 3.20 -5.29 -8.09
N PRO A 68 4.18 -6.13 -7.69
CA PRO A 68 5.28 -5.72 -6.80
C PRO A 68 6.32 -4.80 -7.45
N GLY A 69 6.20 -4.50 -8.76
CA GLY A 69 7.20 -3.75 -9.51
C GLY A 69 8.59 -4.40 -9.39
N SER A 70 9.60 -3.63 -9.01
CA SER A 70 10.96 -4.15 -8.80
C SER A 70 11.13 -5.07 -7.58
N GLY A 71 10.06 -5.35 -6.82
CA GLY A 71 10.13 -6.13 -5.58
C GLY A 71 10.57 -5.33 -4.36
N TYR A 72 10.48 -4.01 -4.40
CA TYR A 72 10.89 -3.14 -3.29
C TYR A 72 10.23 -3.52 -1.96
N PHE A 73 8.89 -3.58 -1.90
CA PHE A 73 8.17 -3.99 -0.69
C PHE A 73 8.24 -5.49 -0.44
N THR A 74 8.31 -6.31 -1.49
CA THR A 74 8.49 -7.76 -1.39
C THR A 74 9.70 -8.13 -0.52
N LYS A 75 10.84 -7.48 -0.73
CA LYS A 75 12.07 -7.72 0.05
C LYS A 75 11.84 -7.44 1.54
N ILE A 76 11.14 -6.37 1.87
CA ILE A 76 10.84 -6.01 3.26
C ILE A 76 9.83 -6.99 3.86
N PHE A 77 8.74 -7.32 3.15
CA PHE A 77 7.78 -8.31 3.62
C PHE A 77 8.44 -9.67 3.85
N SER A 78 9.28 -10.15 2.92
CA SER A 78 10.01 -11.41 3.05
C SER A 78 10.79 -11.50 4.36
N LYS A 79 11.53 -10.45 4.71
CA LYS A 79 12.30 -10.40 5.97
C LYS A 79 11.39 -10.23 7.19
N ALA A 80 10.33 -9.42 7.10
CA ALA A 80 9.40 -9.18 8.20
C ALA A 80 8.61 -10.43 8.58
N VAL A 81 8.15 -11.22 7.60
CA VAL A 81 7.44 -12.47 7.88
C VAL A 81 8.38 -13.62 8.25
N GLY A 82 9.66 -13.53 7.88
CA GLY A 82 10.67 -14.51 8.22
C GLY A 82 10.46 -15.89 7.57
N PRO A 83 11.24 -16.92 7.97
CA PRO A 83 11.31 -18.21 7.27
C PRO A 83 10.04 -19.06 7.37
N LYS A 84 9.14 -18.78 8.31
CA LYS A 84 7.84 -19.45 8.45
C LYS A 84 6.72 -18.76 7.67
N GLY A 85 6.95 -17.51 7.23
CA GLY A 85 6.05 -16.74 6.38
C GLY A 85 6.32 -16.96 4.90
N HIS A 86 5.48 -16.37 4.05
CA HIS A 86 5.68 -16.40 2.60
C HIS A 86 5.16 -15.13 1.93
N VAL A 87 5.79 -14.71 0.84
CA VAL A 87 5.34 -13.58 0.03
C VAL A 87 5.05 -14.05 -1.39
N TYR A 88 3.80 -13.97 -1.79
CA TYR A 88 3.33 -14.21 -3.14
C TYR A 88 3.37 -12.91 -3.93
N MET A 89 4.25 -12.82 -4.91
CA MET A 89 4.31 -11.73 -5.88
C MET A 89 3.32 -12.02 -7.00
N ILE A 90 2.14 -11.41 -6.97
CA ILE A 90 1.10 -11.70 -7.96
C ILE A 90 1.09 -10.62 -9.04
N TRP A 91 1.23 -11.08 -10.28
CA TRP A 91 1.18 -10.25 -11.48
C TRP A 91 -0.08 -10.58 -12.30
N PRO A 92 -0.97 -9.61 -12.55
CA PRO A 92 -1.92 -9.72 -13.65
C PRO A 92 -1.17 -9.90 -14.97
N GLU A 93 -1.58 -10.86 -15.81
CA GLU A 93 -0.92 -11.14 -17.10
C GLU A 93 -0.91 -9.91 -17.99
N GLU A 94 -1.96 -9.10 -17.94
CA GLU A 94 -2.10 -7.85 -18.67
C GLU A 94 -1.00 -6.86 -18.27
N TYR A 95 -0.80 -6.69 -16.96
CA TYR A 95 0.23 -5.81 -16.42
C TYR A 95 1.65 -6.37 -16.66
N ALA A 96 1.83 -7.68 -16.50
CA ALA A 96 3.11 -8.35 -16.68
C ALA A 96 3.68 -8.17 -18.08
N LYS A 97 2.83 -8.03 -19.11
CA LYS A 97 3.26 -7.76 -20.49
C LYS A 97 3.90 -6.39 -20.64
N GLU A 98 3.35 -5.37 -19.96
CA GLU A 98 3.86 -4.00 -19.99
C GLU A 98 5.11 -3.82 -19.10
N ALA A 99 5.18 -4.55 -17.98
CA ALA A 99 6.19 -4.41 -16.96
C ALA A 99 7.45 -5.28 -17.16
N GLN A 100 7.64 -5.87 -18.36
CA GLN A 100 8.84 -6.68 -18.62
C GLN A 100 10.12 -5.84 -18.46
N PRO A 101 11.19 -6.35 -17.82
CA PRO A 101 11.39 -7.74 -17.37
C PRO A 101 11.12 -7.98 -15.86
N ASP A 102 10.34 -7.15 -15.19
CA ASP A 102 10.20 -7.20 -13.73
C ASP A 102 9.68 -8.54 -13.18
N PRO A 103 8.68 -9.21 -13.76
CA PRO A 103 8.26 -10.53 -13.27
C PRO A 103 9.39 -11.57 -13.28
N VAL A 104 10.27 -11.50 -14.29
CA VAL A 104 11.43 -12.41 -14.40
C VAL A 104 12.46 -12.08 -13.32
N LYS A 105 12.76 -10.79 -13.11
CA LYS A 105 13.68 -10.34 -12.04
C LYS A 105 13.13 -10.69 -10.65
N ASN A 106 11.83 -10.58 -10.44
CA ASN A 106 11.21 -10.97 -9.18
C ASN A 106 11.39 -12.47 -8.87
N ALA A 107 11.34 -13.34 -9.87
CA ALA A 107 11.58 -14.77 -9.68
C ALA A 107 13.00 -15.09 -9.18
N GLU A 108 13.97 -14.21 -9.45
CA GLU A 108 15.35 -14.36 -8.94
C GLU A 108 15.49 -13.99 -7.46
N LEU A 109 14.53 -13.28 -6.86
CA LEU A 109 14.60 -12.89 -5.45
C LEU A 109 14.68 -14.11 -4.52
N ALA A 110 13.98 -15.19 -4.84
CA ALA A 110 14.05 -16.43 -4.07
C ALA A 110 15.47 -17.02 -4.02
N LYS A 111 16.29 -16.79 -5.05
CA LYS A 111 17.68 -17.25 -5.15
C LYS A 111 18.69 -16.27 -4.52
N THR A 112 18.29 -15.01 -4.36
CA THR A 112 19.20 -13.91 -3.99
C THR A 112 18.98 -13.35 -2.59
N GLY A 113 18.51 -14.17 -1.65
CA GLY A 113 18.39 -13.79 -0.24
C GLY A 113 16.97 -13.67 0.30
N TYR A 114 15.94 -13.99 -0.52
CA TYR A 114 14.52 -13.93 -0.16
C TYR A 114 13.81 -15.28 -0.48
N PRO A 115 14.27 -16.43 0.10
CA PRO A 115 13.84 -17.77 -0.32
C PRO A 115 12.37 -18.08 -0.06
N ASN A 116 11.70 -17.28 0.76
CA ASN A 116 10.27 -17.38 1.07
C ASN A 116 9.42 -16.50 0.15
N THR A 117 9.84 -16.30 -1.09
CA THR A 117 9.09 -15.55 -2.12
C THR A 117 8.78 -16.43 -3.33
N SER A 118 7.65 -16.17 -4.00
CA SER A 118 7.30 -16.81 -5.27
C SER A 118 6.53 -15.86 -6.17
N VAL A 119 6.70 -16.00 -7.49
CA VAL A 119 5.97 -15.24 -8.51
C VAL A 119 4.83 -16.08 -9.04
N ILE A 120 3.67 -15.46 -9.18
CA ILE A 120 2.48 -16.02 -9.80
C ILE A 120 2.00 -15.02 -10.86
N GLN A 121 1.84 -15.49 -12.10
CA GLN A 121 1.18 -14.74 -13.16
C GLN A 121 -0.18 -15.36 -13.44
N GLN A 122 -1.21 -14.54 -13.54
CA GLN A 122 -2.60 -14.99 -13.75
C GLN A 122 -3.42 -13.85 -14.37
N PRO A 123 -4.53 -14.15 -15.07
CA PRO A 123 -5.40 -13.08 -15.59
C PRO A 123 -5.84 -12.16 -14.46
N GLY A 124 -5.80 -10.83 -14.67
CA GLY A 124 -6.13 -9.85 -13.65
C GLY A 124 -7.55 -9.97 -13.10
N ALA A 125 -8.49 -10.42 -13.93
CA ALA A 125 -9.87 -10.71 -13.52
C ALA A 125 -10.02 -12.04 -12.74
N ALA A 126 -8.97 -12.87 -12.67
CA ALA A 126 -8.99 -14.19 -12.02
C ALA A 126 -8.05 -14.25 -10.80
N PHE A 127 -7.89 -13.13 -10.09
CA PHE A 127 -7.04 -13.08 -8.90
C PHE A 127 -7.38 -14.23 -7.92
N ALA A 128 -6.35 -14.99 -7.55
CA ALA A 128 -6.44 -16.07 -6.57
C ALA A 128 -5.10 -16.27 -5.87
N THR A 129 -5.12 -16.92 -4.72
CA THR A 129 -3.93 -17.28 -3.95
C THR A 129 -3.85 -18.80 -3.75
N PRO A 130 -2.65 -19.38 -3.66
CA PRO A 130 -2.49 -20.83 -3.44
C PRO A 130 -3.09 -21.33 -2.13
N GLU A 131 -3.15 -20.46 -1.13
CA GLU A 131 -3.70 -20.73 0.21
C GLU A 131 -4.34 -19.43 0.75
N PRO A 132 -5.19 -19.49 1.78
CA PRO A 132 -5.67 -18.29 2.46
C PRO A 132 -4.53 -17.49 3.05
N VAL A 133 -4.51 -16.16 2.79
CA VAL A 133 -3.42 -15.25 3.18
C VAL A 133 -3.85 -14.31 4.31
N ASP A 134 -2.85 -13.75 5.02
CA ASP A 134 -3.06 -12.83 6.14
C ASP A 134 -3.16 -11.36 5.67
N LEU A 135 -2.43 -11.03 4.59
CA LEU A 135 -2.35 -9.69 4.05
C LEU A 135 -2.34 -9.73 2.51
N VAL A 136 -3.13 -8.89 1.88
CA VAL A 136 -2.96 -8.47 0.49
C VAL A 136 -2.57 -6.99 0.49
N PHE A 137 -1.47 -6.68 -0.17
CA PHE A 137 -0.91 -5.34 -0.30
C PHE A 137 -0.84 -4.94 -1.77
N THR A 138 -1.27 -3.73 -2.09
CA THR A 138 -1.08 -3.11 -3.41
C THR A 138 -0.65 -1.66 -3.24
N VAL A 139 0.28 -1.21 -4.07
CA VAL A 139 0.83 0.15 -4.00
C VAL A 139 0.96 0.76 -5.38
N GLN A 140 0.21 1.85 -5.60
CA GLN A 140 0.22 2.62 -6.86
C GLN A 140 -0.24 1.82 -8.08
N ASN A 141 -1.17 0.86 -7.89
CA ASN A 141 -1.64 -0.03 -8.95
C ASN A 141 -3.15 -0.32 -8.88
N TYR A 142 -3.85 0.09 -7.81
CA TYR A 142 -5.29 -0.16 -7.72
C TYR A 142 -6.05 0.63 -8.82
N HIS A 143 -5.59 1.84 -9.10
CA HIS A 143 -6.14 2.69 -10.15
C HIS A 143 -5.99 2.11 -11.56
N ASP A 144 -5.04 1.20 -11.79
CA ASP A 144 -4.79 0.62 -13.12
C ASP A 144 -5.88 -0.38 -13.55
N TYR A 145 -6.60 -1.01 -12.61
CA TYR A 145 -7.57 -2.05 -12.95
C TYR A 145 -8.66 -1.62 -13.94
N PRO A 146 -9.28 -0.42 -13.83
CA PRO A 146 -10.27 0.05 -14.79
C PRO A 146 -9.67 0.51 -16.13
N ASP A 147 -8.35 0.57 -16.27
CA ASP A 147 -7.69 1.12 -17.45
C ASP A 147 -7.71 0.16 -18.63
N LYS A 148 -7.50 0.72 -19.84
CA LYS A 148 -7.60 -0.05 -21.09
C LYS A 148 -6.58 -1.16 -21.20
N PHE A 149 -5.33 -0.92 -20.76
CA PHE A 149 -4.27 -1.92 -20.84
C PHE A 149 -4.53 -3.13 -19.94
N MET A 150 -5.27 -2.94 -18.85
CA MET A 150 -5.75 -4.00 -17.96
C MET A 150 -7.04 -4.67 -18.44
N GLY A 151 -7.55 -4.30 -19.62
CA GLY A 151 -8.81 -4.82 -20.14
C GLY A 151 -10.06 -4.24 -19.49
N LYS A 152 -9.95 -3.10 -18.80
CA LYS A 152 -11.04 -2.43 -18.07
C LYS A 152 -11.70 -3.34 -17.03
N ILE A 153 -10.88 -3.98 -16.22
CA ILE A 153 -11.35 -4.84 -15.14
C ILE A 153 -12.07 -3.99 -14.09
N ASP A 154 -13.32 -4.32 -13.81
CA ASP A 154 -14.04 -3.68 -12.70
C ASP A 154 -13.31 -3.96 -11.38
N PRO A 155 -12.89 -2.92 -10.61
CA PRO A 155 -12.25 -3.08 -9.32
C PRO A 155 -13.04 -3.95 -8.33
N MET A 156 -14.37 -4.05 -8.50
CA MET A 156 -15.19 -4.96 -7.69
C MET A 156 -14.85 -6.44 -7.91
N VAL A 157 -14.40 -6.81 -9.11
CA VAL A 157 -13.94 -8.19 -9.40
C VAL A 157 -12.70 -8.49 -8.56
N LEU A 158 -11.70 -7.59 -8.56
CA LEU A 158 -10.52 -7.69 -7.70
C LEU A 158 -10.91 -7.76 -6.23
N ASN A 159 -11.71 -6.80 -5.75
CA ASN A 159 -12.03 -6.67 -4.33
C ASN A 159 -12.71 -7.92 -3.76
N ARG A 160 -13.65 -8.52 -4.52
CA ARG A 160 -14.31 -9.78 -4.15
C ARG A 160 -13.34 -10.96 -4.14
N ALA A 161 -12.42 -11.01 -5.10
CA ALA A 161 -11.40 -12.06 -5.18
C ALA A 161 -10.39 -11.95 -4.03
N VAL A 162 -9.93 -10.73 -3.69
CA VAL A 162 -9.09 -10.45 -2.52
C VAL A 162 -9.84 -10.84 -1.22
N TYR A 163 -11.12 -10.46 -1.10
CA TYR A 163 -11.94 -10.84 0.05
C TYR A 163 -11.99 -12.37 0.23
N LYS A 164 -12.18 -13.11 -0.86
CA LYS A 164 -12.21 -14.58 -0.84
C LYS A 164 -10.87 -15.16 -0.41
N SER A 165 -9.77 -14.61 -0.88
CA SER A 165 -8.41 -15.10 -0.63
C SER A 165 -7.88 -14.81 0.78
N LEU A 166 -8.42 -13.80 1.45
CA LEU A 166 -8.00 -13.46 2.81
C LEU A 166 -8.61 -14.38 3.86
N LYS A 167 -7.82 -14.70 4.89
CA LYS A 167 -8.32 -15.31 6.13
C LYS A 167 -9.33 -14.39 6.82
N PRO A 168 -10.28 -14.91 7.62
CA PRO A 168 -11.06 -14.07 8.54
C PRO A 168 -10.14 -13.24 9.44
N GLY A 169 -10.36 -11.92 9.49
CA GLY A 169 -9.48 -10.96 10.18
C GLY A 169 -8.25 -10.52 9.37
N GLY A 170 -8.05 -11.05 8.17
CA GLY A 170 -6.97 -10.65 7.28
C GLY A 170 -7.13 -9.21 6.75
N THR A 171 -6.03 -8.64 6.33
CA THR A 171 -5.92 -7.22 5.92
C THR A 171 -5.82 -7.08 4.40
N PHE A 172 -6.54 -6.11 3.84
CA PHE A 172 -6.27 -5.54 2.53
C PHE A 172 -5.74 -4.12 2.72
N LEU A 173 -4.49 -3.86 2.33
CA LEU A 173 -3.85 -2.55 2.39
C LEU A 173 -3.70 -1.99 1.00
N VAL A 174 -4.32 -0.83 0.76
CA VAL A 174 -4.29 -0.11 -0.51
C VAL A 174 -3.56 1.20 -0.32
N VAL A 175 -2.51 1.39 -1.10
CA VAL A 175 -1.78 2.67 -1.22
C VAL A 175 -1.92 3.14 -2.65
N ASP A 176 -2.42 4.37 -2.87
CA ASP A 176 -2.52 4.87 -4.24
C ASP A 176 -2.47 6.39 -4.31
N HIS A 177 -2.29 6.91 -5.53
CA HIS A 177 -2.20 8.33 -5.83
C HIS A 177 -3.57 9.00 -5.72
N VAL A 178 -3.63 10.10 -4.98
CA VAL A 178 -4.87 10.87 -4.77
C VAL A 178 -5.25 11.62 -6.05
N ALA A 179 -6.48 11.43 -6.51
CA ALA A 179 -7.13 12.27 -7.51
C ALA A 179 -7.97 13.38 -6.86
N GLU A 180 -8.49 14.28 -7.67
CA GLU A 180 -9.43 15.33 -7.24
C GLU A 180 -10.65 14.69 -6.55
N ALA A 181 -11.08 15.29 -5.44
CA ALA A 181 -12.26 14.81 -4.71
C ALA A 181 -13.51 14.83 -5.59
N GLY A 182 -14.27 13.73 -5.61
CA GLY A 182 -15.45 13.57 -6.43
C GLY A 182 -15.16 13.15 -7.88
N SER A 183 -13.91 12.95 -8.27
CA SER A 183 -13.54 12.48 -9.61
C SER A 183 -13.84 11.00 -9.85
N GLY A 184 -13.97 10.21 -8.79
CA GLY A 184 -14.17 8.77 -8.88
C GLY A 184 -13.02 8.09 -9.62
N MET A 185 -13.30 7.45 -10.75
CA MET A 185 -12.30 6.77 -11.61
C MET A 185 -11.98 7.56 -12.90
N ARG A 186 -12.37 8.86 -12.98
CA ARG A 186 -12.17 9.68 -14.20
C ARG A 186 -10.71 9.79 -14.63
N ASP A 187 -9.81 9.85 -13.65
CA ASP A 187 -8.42 10.25 -13.85
C ASP A 187 -7.44 9.05 -13.84
N THR A 188 -7.94 7.81 -13.79
CA THR A 188 -7.09 6.62 -13.68
C THR A 188 -6.19 6.44 -14.90
N ASP A 189 -6.76 6.35 -16.11
CA ASP A 189 -6.05 6.12 -17.38
C ASP A 189 -5.25 7.37 -17.86
N THR A 190 -5.52 8.56 -17.34
CA THR A 190 -4.93 9.82 -17.83
C THR A 190 -3.89 10.41 -16.88
N LEU A 191 -4.19 10.46 -15.59
CA LEU A 191 -3.32 11.03 -14.57
C LEU A 191 -2.66 9.95 -13.69
N HIS A 192 -3.06 8.67 -13.81
CA HIS A 192 -2.70 7.58 -12.91
C HIS A 192 -3.02 7.92 -11.46
N ARG A 193 -4.26 8.39 -11.23
CA ARG A 193 -4.79 8.80 -9.94
C ARG A 193 -6.22 8.31 -9.75
N ILE A 194 -6.59 8.04 -8.52
CA ILE A 194 -7.94 7.62 -8.17
C ILE A 194 -8.46 8.41 -6.96
N ASP A 195 -9.77 8.74 -6.96
CA ASP A 195 -10.42 9.36 -5.82
C ASP A 195 -10.43 8.39 -4.63
N PRO A 196 -9.85 8.73 -3.47
CA PRO A 196 -9.85 7.87 -2.30
C PRO A 196 -11.26 7.46 -1.84
N ALA A 197 -12.26 8.31 -2.05
CA ALA A 197 -13.64 8.03 -1.64
C ALA A 197 -14.24 6.87 -2.43
N ILE A 198 -13.98 6.78 -3.75
CA ILE A 198 -14.47 5.65 -4.56
C ILE A 198 -13.80 4.35 -4.16
N VAL A 199 -12.50 4.37 -3.84
CA VAL A 199 -11.77 3.18 -3.36
C VAL A 199 -12.36 2.68 -2.06
N LYS A 200 -12.56 3.58 -1.08
CA LYS A 200 -13.19 3.23 0.20
C LYS A 200 -14.55 2.59 -0.02
N LYS A 201 -15.37 3.18 -0.89
CA LYS A 201 -16.70 2.64 -1.22
C LYS A 201 -16.61 1.26 -1.87
N GLN A 202 -15.81 1.10 -2.93
CA GLN A 202 -15.69 -0.16 -3.67
C GLN A 202 -15.19 -1.31 -2.80
N VAL A 203 -14.20 -1.07 -1.94
CA VAL A 203 -13.67 -2.11 -1.05
C VAL A 203 -14.67 -2.47 0.04
N THR A 204 -15.38 -1.48 0.62
CA THR A 204 -16.42 -1.77 1.63
C THR A 204 -17.64 -2.48 1.03
N ASP A 205 -18.04 -2.14 -0.20
CA ASP A 205 -19.11 -2.81 -0.93
C ASP A 205 -18.78 -4.29 -1.23
N ALA A 206 -17.49 -4.65 -1.30
CA ALA A 206 -17.06 -6.04 -1.42
C ALA A 206 -17.11 -6.84 -0.09
N GLY A 207 -17.52 -6.20 1.02
CA GLY A 207 -17.71 -6.83 2.32
C GLY A 207 -16.62 -6.54 3.36
N PHE A 208 -15.62 -5.73 3.03
CA PHE A 208 -14.58 -5.31 3.97
C PHE A 208 -15.09 -4.25 4.96
N VAL A 209 -14.47 -4.21 6.13
CA VAL A 209 -14.60 -3.11 7.09
C VAL A 209 -13.40 -2.19 6.95
N PHE A 210 -13.64 -0.88 6.80
CA PHE A 210 -12.57 0.12 6.85
C PHE A 210 -11.97 0.17 8.26
N ALA A 211 -10.67 -0.10 8.38
CA ALA A 211 -9.96 -0.24 9.65
C ALA A 211 -9.03 0.94 9.97
N GLY A 212 -8.97 1.93 9.08
CA GLY A 212 -8.23 3.17 9.30
C GLY A 212 -7.39 3.60 8.10
N GLU A 213 -6.73 4.73 8.26
CA GLU A 213 -5.87 5.35 7.27
C GLU A 213 -4.58 5.85 7.91
N SER A 214 -3.55 6.12 7.11
CA SER A 214 -2.29 6.72 7.55
C SER A 214 -1.93 7.88 6.63
N ASP A 215 -1.50 8.99 7.23
CA ASP A 215 -1.13 10.21 6.52
C ASP A 215 0.37 10.27 6.16
N VAL A 216 1.13 9.21 6.41
CA VAL A 216 2.59 9.21 6.26
C VAL A 216 3.06 9.49 4.82
N LEU A 217 2.21 9.24 3.82
CA LEU A 217 2.48 9.53 2.40
C LEU A 217 1.68 10.72 1.86
N ARG A 218 1.03 11.51 2.73
CA ARG A 218 0.28 12.68 2.30
C ARG A 218 1.23 13.82 1.90
N ASN A 219 0.92 14.44 0.77
CA ASN A 219 1.62 15.63 0.29
C ASN A 219 0.62 16.73 -0.12
N PRO A 220 0.26 17.65 0.77
CA PRO A 220 -0.71 18.71 0.47
C PRO A 220 -0.23 19.74 -0.58
N ALA A 221 1.04 19.68 -0.98
CA ALA A 221 1.56 20.53 -2.06
C ALA A 221 1.25 19.98 -3.48
N ASP A 222 0.80 18.72 -3.58
CA ASP A 222 0.34 18.14 -4.85
C ASP A 222 -1.10 18.55 -5.12
N ASP A 223 -1.33 19.28 -6.21
CA ASP A 223 -2.65 19.80 -6.62
C ASP A 223 -3.55 18.77 -7.32
N HIS A 224 -3.08 17.53 -7.45
CA HIS A 224 -3.76 16.38 -8.08
C HIS A 224 -4.08 16.55 -9.59
N LYS A 225 -3.53 17.57 -10.26
CA LYS A 225 -3.85 17.90 -11.66
C LYS A 225 -2.83 17.39 -12.67
N LYS A 226 -1.67 16.97 -12.19
CA LYS A 226 -0.59 16.49 -13.05
C LYS A 226 -0.58 14.96 -13.07
N VAL A 227 -0.20 14.39 -14.22
CA VAL A 227 0.11 12.96 -14.31
C VAL A 227 1.25 12.64 -13.33
N VAL A 228 1.16 11.51 -12.64
CA VAL A 228 2.12 11.14 -11.58
C VAL A 228 3.57 11.03 -12.06
N PHE A 229 3.78 10.91 -13.38
CA PHE A 229 5.09 10.84 -14.01
C PHE A 229 5.70 12.20 -14.36
N ASP A 230 4.96 13.31 -14.18
CA ASP A 230 5.46 14.65 -14.40
C ASP A 230 6.70 14.90 -13.53
N LYS A 231 7.76 15.41 -14.15
CA LYS A 231 9.08 15.62 -13.50
C LYS A 231 9.01 16.48 -12.24
N ALA A 232 8.02 17.41 -12.18
CA ALA A 232 7.86 18.32 -11.04
C ALA A 232 7.32 17.62 -9.78
N ILE A 233 6.66 16.46 -9.92
CA ILE A 233 5.99 15.77 -8.80
C ILE A 233 6.32 14.29 -8.72
N ARG A 234 7.04 13.72 -9.69
CA ARG A 234 7.36 12.31 -9.71
C ARG A 234 8.08 11.87 -8.44
N GLY A 235 7.49 10.89 -7.74
CA GLY A 235 7.98 10.42 -6.46
C GLY A 235 7.58 11.27 -5.25
N HIS A 236 6.84 12.37 -5.47
CA HIS A 236 6.34 13.29 -4.44
C HIS A 236 4.83 13.57 -4.57
N THR A 237 4.10 12.69 -5.23
CA THR A 237 2.64 12.79 -5.33
C THR A 237 1.98 12.58 -3.98
N ASP A 238 0.82 13.21 -3.77
CA ASP A 238 -0.04 12.91 -2.63
C ASP A 238 -0.60 11.48 -2.75
N GLN A 239 -0.50 10.69 -1.67
CA GLN A 239 -0.96 9.31 -1.65
C GLN A 239 -1.79 9.06 -0.40
N PHE A 240 -2.83 8.24 -0.54
CA PHE A 240 -3.58 7.71 0.59
C PHE A 240 -3.09 6.30 0.93
N ILE A 241 -3.22 5.92 2.19
CA ILE A 241 -3.00 4.57 2.68
C ILE A 241 -4.27 4.16 3.41
N TYR A 242 -5.00 3.19 2.84
CA TYR A 242 -6.24 2.67 3.42
C TYR A 242 -6.07 1.22 3.84
N LYS A 243 -6.41 0.96 5.09
CA LYS A 243 -6.45 -0.38 5.67
C LYS A 243 -7.89 -0.86 5.77
N PHE A 244 -8.12 -2.03 5.20
CA PHE A 244 -9.40 -2.73 5.30
C PHE A 244 -9.19 -4.10 5.95
N THR A 245 -10.20 -4.58 6.68
CA THR A 245 -10.13 -5.88 7.33
C THR A 245 -11.32 -6.73 6.89
N LYS A 246 -11.06 -7.99 6.54
CA LYS A 246 -12.12 -8.98 6.38
C LYS A 246 -12.69 -9.31 7.75
N PRO A 247 -14.00 -9.18 7.98
CA PRO A 247 -14.63 -9.55 9.24
C PRO A 247 -14.25 -10.98 9.67
N LYS A 248 -14.14 -11.22 10.99
CA LYS A 248 -13.88 -12.56 11.53
C LYS A 248 -15.07 -13.49 11.42
N LYS A 249 -16.24 -12.90 11.20
CA LYS A 249 -17.52 -13.56 10.83
C LYS A 249 -18.37 -12.59 10.06
#